data_b3a26a1fdad9a027f05ba951ac4ebfd6
#
_entry.id   b3a26a1fdad9a027f05ba951ac4ebfd6
#
_cell.length_a   1.000
_cell.length_b   1.000
_cell.length_c   1.000
_cell.angle_alpha   90.00
_cell.angle_beta   90.00
_cell.angle_gamma   90.00
#
_symmetry.space_group_name_H-M   'P 1'
#
loop_
_entity.id
_entity.type
_entity.pdbx_description
1 polymer ?
#
loop_
_entity_poly.entity_id
_entity_poly.type
_entity_poly.pdbx_seq_one_letter_code
_entity_poly.pdbx_strand_id
1 'polypeptide(L)'
;MHKKIKRRCVMIGVVSVVAFLARPALHLGKTISKDNQLEQQLAFGSIDDASRLNQTTVSEIFDISMEKQQREARLEELLKRAQDDGLKVSIAGARHSMGGHVIYPGGVVINTSSWNQMELDVKRNILKVQAGALWK
;
A
#
# COMPACT_ATOMS: atom_id res chain seq x y z
N MET A 1 -33.33 13.05 -51.86
CA MET A 1 -31.86 12.85 -51.87
C MET A 1 -31.19 13.42 -50.56
N HIS A 2 -31.52 14.62 -50.11
CA HIS A 2 -30.94 15.27 -48.90
C HIS A 2 -31.08 14.53 -47.55
N LYS A 3 -32.23 13.84 -47.30
CA LYS A 3 -32.42 13.09 -46.03
C LYS A 3 -31.44 11.90 -45.90
N LYS A 4 -31.12 11.19 -46.96
CA LYS A 4 -30.18 10.06 -46.96
C LYS A 4 -28.72 10.51 -46.69
N ILE A 5 -28.34 11.67 -47.24
CA ILE A 5 -27.00 12.24 -47.04
C ILE A 5 -26.83 12.67 -45.58
N LYS A 6 -27.80 13.40 -45.02
CA LYS A 6 -27.75 13.82 -43.61
C LYS A 6 -27.62 12.62 -42.65
N ARG A 7 -28.38 11.53 -42.89
CA ARG A 7 -28.28 10.30 -42.08
C ARG A 7 -26.90 9.63 -42.18
N ARG A 8 -26.30 9.62 -43.36
CA ARG A 8 -24.92 9.08 -43.57
C ARG A 8 -23.88 9.92 -42.84
N CYS A 9 -23.95 11.25 -42.91
CA CYS A 9 -23.03 12.14 -42.18
C CYS A 9 -23.14 11.98 -40.67
N VAL A 10 -24.37 11.86 -40.15
CA VAL A 10 -24.59 11.61 -38.71
C VAL A 10 -24.03 10.26 -38.30
N MET A 11 -24.24 9.20 -39.07
CA MET A 11 -23.68 7.87 -38.75
C MET A 11 -22.16 7.88 -38.79
N ILE A 12 -21.53 8.53 -39.76
CA ILE A 12 -20.06 8.65 -39.84
C ILE A 12 -19.54 9.39 -38.58
N GLY A 13 -20.20 10.50 -38.21
CA GLY A 13 -19.84 11.24 -36.99
C GLY A 13 -19.92 10.37 -35.71
N VAL A 14 -21.01 9.63 -35.57
CA VAL A 14 -21.18 8.72 -34.39
C VAL A 14 -20.12 7.63 -34.40
N VAL A 15 -19.85 6.98 -35.51
CA VAL A 15 -18.81 5.95 -35.63
C VAL A 15 -17.43 6.51 -35.30
N SER A 16 -17.12 7.72 -35.79
CA SER A 16 -15.84 8.37 -35.48
C SER A 16 -15.69 8.69 -33.98
N VAL A 17 -16.74 9.19 -33.34
CA VAL A 17 -16.73 9.44 -31.88
C VAL A 17 -16.57 8.15 -31.09
N VAL A 18 -17.31 7.10 -31.46
CA VAL A 18 -17.20 5.78 -30.81
C VAL A 18 -15.78 5.20 -30.98
N ALA A 19 -15.22 5.29 -32.19
CA ALA A 19 -13.85 4.81 -32.44
C ALA A 19 -12.80 5.61 -31.67
N PHE A 20 -13.00 6.91 -31.51
CA PHE A 20 -12.10 7.78 -30.74
C PHE A 20 -12.14 7.45 -29.24
N LEU A 21 -13.33 7.20 -28.69
CA LEU A 21 -13.52 6.86 -27.28
C LEU A 21 -13.21 5.39 -26.97
N ALA A 22 -13.26 4.50 -27.94
CA ALA A 22 -13.00 3.08 -27.74
C ALA A 22 -11.54 2.79 -27.27
N ARG A 23 -10.56 3.50 -27.79
CA ARG A 23 -9.15 3.33 -27.41
C ARG A 23 -8.89 3.62 -25.94
N PRO A 24 -9.24 4.80 -25.39
CA PRO A 24 -9.05 5.08 -23.97
C PRO A 24 -9.90 4.16 -23.08
N ALA A 25 -11.12 3.80 -23.48
CA ALA A 25 -11.96 2.88 -22.72
C ALA A 25 -11.37 1.46 -22.65
N LEU A 26 -10.85 0.95 -23.77
CA LEU A 26 -10.16 -0.34 -23.81
C LEU A 26 -8.86 -0.33 -22.99
N HIS A 27 -8.12 0.77 -23.03
CA HIS A 27 -6.91 0.92 -22.22
C HIS A 27 -7.26 0.92 -20.73
N LEU A 28 -8.27 1.69 -20.33
CA LEU A 28 -8.75 1.74 -18.95
C LEU A 28 -9.24 0.36 -18.47
N GLY A 29 -10.04 -0.32 -19.29
CA GLY A 29 -10.52 -1.67 -19.00
C GLY A 29 -9.38 -2.69 -18.83
N LYS A 30 -8.36 -2.63 -19.69
CA LYS A 30 -7.17 -3.48 -19.56
C LYS A 30 -6.37 -3.15 -18.31
N THR A 31 -6.21 -1.88 -17.95
CA THR A 31 -5.49 -1.45 -16.75
C THR A 31 -6.20 -1.92 -15.50
N ILE A 32 -7.52 -1.69 -15.39
CA ILE A 32 -8.33 -2.15 -14.25
C ILE A 32 -8.29 -3.68 -14.13
N SER A 33 -8.41 -4.41 -15.25
CA SER A 33 -8.33 -5.87 -15.24
C SER A 33 -6.95 -6.38 -14.81
N LYS A 34 -5.89 -5.69 -15.19
CA LYS A 34 -4.52 -6.01 -14.80
C LYS A 34 -4.26 -5.70 -13.33
N ASP A 35 -4.77 -4.58 -12.83
CA ASP A 35 -4.68 -4.22 -11.42
C ASP A 35 -5.42 -5.21 -10.51
N ASN A 36 -6.57 -5.72 -10.93
CA ASN A 36 -7.29 -6.78 -10.21
C ASN A 36 -6.56 -8.13 -10.23
N GLN A 37 -5.69 -8.39 -11.21
CA GLN A 37 -4.86 -9.61 -11.25
C GLN A 37 -3.56 -9.45 -10.47
N LEU A 38 -3.17 -8.21 -10.14
CA LEU A 38 -2.00 -7.87 -9.34
C LEU A 38 -2.29 -7.91 -7.82
N GLU A 39 -3.13 -8.82 -7.34
CA GLU A 39 -2.87 -9.42 -6.03
C GLU A 39 -1.61 -10.27 -6.18
N GLN A 40 -0.49 -9.59 -6.35
CA GLN A 40 0.82 -10.23 -6.28
C GLN A 40 0.89 -10.86 -4.89
N GLN A 41 0.81 -12.19 -4.86
CA GLN A 41 1.17 -12.94 -3.66
C GLN A 41 2.59 -12.51 -3.34
N LEU A 42 2.75 -11.80 -2.23
CA LEU A 42 4.07 -11.43 -1.73
C LEU A 42 4.90 -12.70 -1.64
N ALA A 43 6.08 -12.71 -2.21
CA ALA A 43 7.00 -13.84 -2.07
C ALA A 43 7.27 -14.06 -0.58
N PHE A 44 7.41 -15.32 -0.17
CA PHE A 44 7.71 -15.64 1.22
C PHE A 44 8.94 -14.85 1.70
N GLY A 45 8.85 -14.23 2.87
CA GLY A 45 9.93 -13.40 3.42
C GLY A 45 10.11 -12.05 2.74
N SER A 46 9.11 -11.57 2.00
CA SER A 46 9.15 -10.23 1.41
C SER A 46 8.02 -9.34 1.92
N ILE A 47 8.24 -8.03 1.84
CA ILE A 47 7.30 -6.98 2.21
C ILE A 47 7.28 -5.94 1.10
N ASP A 48 6.15 -5.25 0.93
CA ASP A 48 6.00 -4.18 -0.06
C ASP A 48 5.41 -2.93 0.58
N ASP A 49 5.53 -1.81 -0.10
CA ASP A 49 4.83 -0.58 0.28
C ASP A 49 3.44 -0.48 -0.36
N ALA A 50 2.72 0.60 -0.07
CA ALA A 50 1.37 0.82 -0.57
C ALA A 50 1.30 0.96 -2.10
N SER A 51 2.41 1.28 -2.78
CA SER A 51 2.48 1.36 -4.25
C SER A 51 2.51 -0.01 -4.92
N ARG A 52 2.89 -1.06 -4.19
CA ARG A 52 3.11 -2.43 -4.70
C ARG A 52 4.20 -2.53 -5.78
N LEU A 53 5.13 -1.58 -5.80
CA LEU A 53 6.21 -1.52 -6.78
C LEU A 53 7.60 -1.75 -6.16
N ASN A 54 7.66 -1.89 -4.83
CA ASN A 54 8.91 -1.95 -4.08
C ASN A 54 9.03 -3.22 -3.24
N GLN A 55 8.54 -4.34 -3.79
CA GLN A 55 8.65 -5.63 -3.11
C GLN A 55 10.11 -5.94 -2.77
N THR A 56 10.37 -6.10 -1.48
CA THR A 56 11.72 -6.23 -0.93
C THR A 56 11.79 -7.45 -0.02
N THR A 57 12.79 -8.30 -0.23
CA THR A 57 13.08 -9.42 0.67
C THR A 57 13.73 -8.90 1.95
N VAL A 58 13.23 -9.36 3.10
CA VAL A 58 13.69 -8.98 4.42
C VAL A 58 14.03 -10.22 5.24
N SER A 59 14.88 -10.05 6.25
CA SER A 59 15.25 -11.15 7.15
C SER A 59 14.08 -11.55 8.03
N GLU A 60 13.34 -10.57 8.56
CA GLU A 60 12.21 -10.81 9.45
C GLU A 60 11.20 -9.66 9.37
N ILE A 61 9.91 -10.00 9.48
CA ILE A 61 8.83 -9.05 9.73
C ILE A 61 8.36 -9.28 11.15
N PHE A 62 8.62 -8.33 12.03
CA PHE A 62 8.28 -8.39 13.44
C PHE A 62 7.01 -7.61 13.71
N ASP A 63 5.91 -8.30 14.01
CA ASP A 63 4.65 -7.67 14.39
C ASP A 63 4.67 -7.24 15.86
N ILE A 64 4.47 -5.94 16.09
CA ILE A 64 4.50 -5.38 17.44
C ILE A 64 3.30 -5.87 18.28
N SER A 65 3.57 -6.29 19.52
CA SER A 65 2.51 -6.75 20.43
C SER A 65 1.63 -5.60 20.92
N MET A 66 0.33 -5.84 21.07
CA MET A 66 -0.62 -4.89 21.67
C MET A 66 -0.37 -4.68 23.17
N GLU A 67 0.04 -5.73 23.91
CA GLU A 67 0.31 -5.66 25.34
C GLU A 67 1.63 -4.94 25.62
N LYS A 68 1.56 -3.89 26.47
CA LYS A 68 2.71 -3.02 26.74
C LYS A 68 3.93 -3.80 27.26
N GLN A 69 3.74 -4.63 28.29
CA GLN A 69 4.85 -5.36 28.92
C GLN A 69 5.53 -6.34 27.97
N GLN A 70 4.73 -7.09 27.20
CA GLN A 70 5.26 -8.01 26.21
C GLN A 70 5.96 -7.27 25.07
N ARG A 71 5.43 -6.12 24.66
CA ARG A 71 5.99 -5.30 23.59
C ARG A 71 7.39 -4.82 23.92
N GLU A 72 7.59 -4.23 25.11
CA GLU A 72 8.89 -3.70 25.53
C GLU A 72 9.94 -4.81 25.59
N ALA A 73 9.64 -5.93 26.24
CA ALA A 73 10.57 -7.06 26.34
C ALA A 73 10.91 -7.68 24.98
N ARG A 74 9.91 -7.89 24.11
CA ARG A 74 10.14 -8.46 22.77
C ARG A 74 10.90 -7.52 21.83
N LEU A 75 10.68 -6.20 21.94
CA LEU A 75 11.45 -5.23 21.18
C LEU A 75 12.91 -5.19 21.62
N GLU A 76 13.16 -5.23 22.93
CA GLU A 76 14.52 -5.27 23.47
C GLU A 76 15.27 -6.52 23.01
N GLU A 77 14.63 -7.69 23.09
CA GLU A 77 15.17 -8.96 22.57
C GLU A 77 15.46 -8.89 21.08
N LEU A 78 14.51 -8.36 20.28
CA LEU A 78 14.67 -8.18 18.83
C LEU A 78 15.88 -7.30 18.51
N LEU A 79 15.97 -6.14 19.16
CA LEU A 79 17.06 -5.18 18.90
C LEU A 79 18.42 -5.76 19.25
N LYS A 80 18.51 -6.49 20.39
CA LYS A 80 19.74 -7.19 20.77
C LYS A 80 20.14 -8.24 19.74
N ARG A 81 19.20 -9.10 19.32
CA ARG A 81 19.45 -10.12 18.30
C ARG A 81 19.85 -9.49 16.97
N ALA A 82 19.15 -8.44 16.52
CA ALA A 82 19.51 -7.74 15.30
C ALA A 82 20.91 -7.12 15.36
N GLN A 83 21.31 -6.61 16.51
CA GLN A 83 22.67 -6.09 16.75
C GLN A 83 23.72 -7.20 16.68
N ASP A 84 23.46 -8.34 17.35
CA ASP A 84 24.39 -9.49 17.37
C ASP A 84 24.57 -10.08 15.96
N ASP A 85 23.51 -10.11 15.16
CA ASP A 85 23.51 -10.59 13.78
C ASP A 85 23.93 -9.54 12.73
N GLY A 86 24.23 -8.32 13.15
CA GLY A 86 24.61 -7.21 12.26
C GLY A 86 23.49 -6.74 11.33
N LEU A 87 22.23 -7.05 11.66
CA LEU A 87 21.06 -6.69 10.86
C LEU A 87 20.64 -5.23 11.07
N LYS A 88 20.15 -4.60 10.01
CA LYS A 88 19.52 -3.28 10.09
C LYS A 88 18.06 -3.43 10.47
N VAL A 89 17.56 -2.49 11.27
CA VAL A 89 16.17 -2.46 11.72
C VAL A 89 15.49 -1.24 11.13
N SER A 90 14.31 -1.43 10.55
CA SER A 90 13.43 -0.37 10.07
C SER A 90 12.04 -0.51 10.68
N ILE A 91 11.29 0.59 10.73
CA ILE A 91 9.95 0.64 11.33
C ILE A 91 8.96 1.01 10.22
N ALA A 92 7.89 0.25 10.12
CA ALA A 92 6.85 0.45 9.13
C ALA A 92 5.45 0.39 9.76
N GLY A 93 4.62 1.39 9.48
CA GLY A 93 3.18 1.35 9.73
C GLY A 93 2.43 0.92 8.46
N ALA A 94 1.54 1.76 7.96
CA ALA A 94 0.74 1.50 6.75
C ALA A 94 1.55 1.51 5.43
N ARG A 95 2.84 1.81 5.48
CA ARG A 95 3.79 1.81 4.35
C ARG A 95 3.36 2.71 3.17
N HIS A 96 2.73 3.83 3.48
CA HIS A 96 2.31 4.81 2.46
C HIS A 96 3.45 5.71 1.95
N SER A 97 4.66 5.57 2.47
CA SER A 97 5.86 6.20 1.90
C SER A 97 6.25 5.44 0.63
N MET A 98 5.72 5.86 -0.51
CA MET A 98 6.04 5.27 -1.81
C MET A 98 7.55 5.35 -2.09
N GLY A 99 8.13 4.27 -2.63
CA GLY A 99 9.57 4.15 -2.90
C GLY A 99 10.33 3.26 -1.91
N GLY A 100 9.61 2.47 -1.08
CA GLY A 100 10.23 1.48 -0.18
C GLY A 100 11.04 2.05 0.97
N HIS A 101 10.94 3.36 1.26
CA HIS A 101 11.81 4.08 2.21
C HIS A 101 11.79 3.53 3.65
N VAL A 102 10.72 2.80 4.02
CA VAL A 102 10.56 2.19 5.34
C VAL A 102 10.94 0.71 5.36
N ILE A 103 11.56 0.20 4.29
CA ILE A 103 11.94 -1.20 4.14
C ILE A 103 13.43 -1.26 3.83
N TYR A 104 14.22 -1.85 4.73
CA TYR A 104 15.64 -2.07 4.50
C TYR A 104 15.84 -3.48 3.94
N PRO A 105 16.42 -3.64 2.73
CA PRO A 105 16.66 -4.95 2.12
C PRO A 105 17.51 -5.86 3.03
N GLY A 106 17.05 -7.10 3.26
CA GLY A 106 17.73 -8.05 4.13
C GLY A 106 17.71 -7.71 5.61
N GLY A 107 17.08 -6.61 6.02
CA GLY A 107 16.97 -6.21 7.42
C GLY A 107 15.72 -6.75 8.11
N VAL A 108 15.50 -6.30 9.33
CA VAL A 108 14.29 -6.55 10.12
C VAL A 108 13.34 -5.38 9.96
N VAL A 109 12.06 -5.66 9.69
CA VAL A 109 11.00 -4.64 9.63
C VAL A 109 10.08 -4.81 10.83
N ILE A 110 10.02 -3.80 11.70
CA ILE A 110 9.06 -3.73 12.80
C ILE A 110 7.75 -3.19 12.23
N ASN A 111 6.73 -4.04 12.15
CA ASN A 111 5.40 -3.67 11.69
C ASN A 111 4.56 -3.14 12.86
N THR A 112 4.19 -1.86 12.82
CA THR A 112 3.40 -1.20 13.88
C THR A 112 1.90 -1.15 13.57
N SER A 113 1.42 -1.74 12.49
CA SER A 113 0.02 -1.64 12.03
C SER A 113 -1.00 -2.12 13.08
N SER A 114 -0.64 -3.10 13.89
CA SER A 114 -1.48 -3.61 14.99
C SER A 114 -1.53 -2.68 16.20
N TRP A 115 -0.55 -1.78 16.34
CA TRP A 115 -0.49 -0.81 17.43
C TRP A 115 -1.19 0.50 17.01
N ASN A 116 -2.52 0.48 17.03
CA ASN A 116 -3.35 1.48 16.32
C ASN A 116 -4.46 2.12 17.16
N GLN A 117 -4.36 2.05 18.49
CA GLN A 117 -5.36 2.66 19.36
C GLN A 117 -5.29 4.18 19.33
N MET A 118 -6.45 4.81 19.47
CA MET A 118 -6.61 6.25 19.64
C MET A 118 -7.47 6.53 20.87
N GLU A 119 -7.04 7.49 21.69
CA GLU A 119 -7.73 7.92 22.91
C GLU A 119 -7.86 9.44 22.90
N LEU A 120 -9.08 9.94 22.99
CA LEU A 120 -9.36 11.40 23.07
C LEU A 120 -9.62 11.80 24.52
N ASP A 121 -8.75 12.62 25.09
CA ASP A 121 -9.00 13.34 26.33
C ASP A 121 -9.76 14.64 26.02
N VAL A 122 -11.08 14.57 26.08
CA VAL A 122 -11.97 15.70 25.77
C VAL A 122 -11.73 16.89 26.70
N LYS A 123 -11.39 16.65 27.99
CA LYS A 123 -11.18 17.71 28.97
C LYS A 123 -9.93 18.54 28.67
N ARG A 124 -8.90 17.89 28.13
CA ARG A 124 -7.62 18.53 27.81
C ARG A 124 -7.47 18.86 26.34
N ASN A 125 -8.42 18.47 25.49
CA ASN A 125 -8.33 18.54 24.03
C ASN A 125 -7.06 17.85 23.50
N ILE A 126 -6.68 16.71 24.07
CA ILE A 126 -5.50 15.94 23.68
C ILE A 126 -5.94 14.63 23.06
N LEU A 127 -5.47 14.34 21.86
CA LEU A 127 -5.61 13.04 21.21
C LEU A 127 -4.30 12.27 21.34
N LYS A 128 -4.33 11.12 22.03
CA LYS A 128 -3.22 10.16 22.06
C LYS A 128 -3.40 9.17 20.92
N VAL A 129 -2.39 9.01 20.09
CA VAL A 129 -2.42 8.15 18.90
C VAL A 129 -1.24 7.21 18.93
N GLN A 130 -1.49 5.92 18.74
CA GLN A 130 -0.43 4.93 18.55
C GLN A 130 0.09 4.94 17.12
N ALA A 131 1.35 4.48 16.92
CA ALA A 131 2.10 4.67 15.69
C ALA A 131 1.54 3.93 14.46
N GLY A 132 0.69 2.92 14.65
CA GLY A 132 0.02 2.20 13.57
C GLY A 132 -1.38 2.72 13.22
N ALA A 133 -1.84 3.79 13.90
CA ALA A 133 -3.18 4.32 13.68
C ALA A 133 -3.30 5.02 12.32
N LEU A 134 -4.45 4.87 11.70
CA LEU A 134 -4.78 5.50 10.41
C LEU A 134 -5.93 6.50 10.59
N TRP A 135 -5.81 7.64 9.95
CA TRP A 135 -6.91 8.58 9.79
C TRP A 135 -7.87 8.05 8.71
N LYS A 136 -9.13 7.82 9.08
CA LYS A 136 -10.19 7.41 8.15
C LYS A 136 -11.28 8.47 8.15
#